data_a4b39b38990d2229412d27945247597c
#
_entry.id   a4b39b38990d2229412d27945247597c
#
_cell.length_a   1.000
_cell.length_b   1.000
_cell.length_c   1.000
_cell.angle_alpha   90.00
_cell.angle_beta   90.00
_cell.angle_gamma   90.00
#
_symmetry.space_group_name_H-M   'P 1'
#
loop_
_entity.id
_entity.type
_entity.pdbx_description
1 polymer ?
#
loop_
_entity_poly.entity_id
_entity_poly.type
_entity_poly.pdbx_seq_one_letter_code
_entity_poly.pdbx_strand_id
1 'polypeptide(L)'
;IDVDGKEAFCLTLSTREQHIRRHRATSNLCTNETLIALMGAMHMALLGPEGIRDLALRNMAACQLAKTKLLEIDTIALPHIDSFHYNEFIVELPGHTSECLEYLDTKGIIGGFDLVNWYPDRKNRLLVTCTDQTSAAEIELLAAHLAVWSATKVPGVQG
;
A
#
# COMPACT_ATOMS: atom_id res chain seq x y z
N ILE A 1 7.30 7.12 40.54
CA ILE A 1 8.19 6.53 41.52
C ILE A 1 9.58 6.53 40.93
N ASP A 2 10.56 7.05 41.63
CA ASP A 2 11.95 7.09 41.23
C ASP A 2 12.66 5.72 41.43
N VAL A 3 13.94 5.67 41.15
CA VAL A 3 14.75 4.43 41.32
C VAL A 3 14.88 4.01 42.81
N ASP A 4 14.61 4.94 43.76
CA ASP A 4 14.66 4.69 45.21
C ASP A 4 13.28 4.31 45.77
N GLY A 5 12.25 4.19 44.91
CA GLY A 5 10.88 3.86 45.32
C GLY A 5 10.08 5.02 45.89
N LYS A 6 10.57 6.26 45.77
CA LYS A 6 9.89 7.47 46.25
C LYS A 6 9.02 8.10 45.18
N GLU A 7 7.97 8.80 45.60
CA GLU A 7 7.22 9.65 44.70
C GLU A 7 8.13 10.74 44.11
N ALA A 8 8.19 10.81 42.79
CA ALA A 8 8.95 11.78 42.05
C ALA A 8 8.12 12.38 40.92
N PHE A 9 8.35 13.67 40.67
CA PHE A 9 7.76 14.37 39.54
C PHE A 9 8.76 14.37 38.39
N CYS A 10 8.27 13.98 37.20
CA CYS A 10 9.07 14.05 36.00
C CYS A 10 8.36 14.92 34.98
N LEU A 11 9.12 15.75 34.27
CA LEU A 11 8.60 16.53 33.17
C LEU A 11 8.35 15.62 31.99
N THR A 12 7.07 15.39 31.65
CA THR A 12 6.69 14.61 30.48
C THR A 12 5.92 15.49 29.54
N LEU A 13 6.05 15.19 28.22
CA LEU A 13 5.20 15.79 27.23
C LEU A 13 3.75 15.29 27.40
N SER A 14 2.80 16.19 27.16
CA SER A 14 1.38 15.85 27.25
C SER A 14 1.03 14.72 26.27
N THR A 15 0.14 13.81 26.67
CA THR A 15 -0.41 12.79 25.79
C THR A 15 -1.36 13.36 24.72
N ARG A 16 -1.51 14.70 24.65
CA ARG A 16 -2.27 15.36 23.57
C ARG A 16 -1.73 15.03 22.19
N GLU A 17 -0.42 14.85 22.08
CA GLU A 17 0.27 14.69 20.81
C GLU A 17 0.41 13.20 20.43
N GLN A 18 0.15 12.90 19.16
CA GLN A 18 0.18 11.53 18.64
C GLN A 18 1.55 10.86 18.73
N HIS A 19 2.64 11.61 18.70
CA HIS A 19 4.01 11.08 18.77
C HIS A 19 4.38 10.54 20.16
N ILE A 20 3.60 10.87 21.21
CA ILE A 20 3.80 10.35 22.56
C ILE A 20 3.02 9.05 22.76
N ARG A 21 1.71 9.06 22.47
CA ARG A 21 0.83 7.89 22.52
C ARG A 21 -0.32 8.06 21.53
N ARG A 22 -0.15 7.59 20.32
CA ARG A 22 -1.10 7.75 19.20
C ARG A 22 -2.55 7.37 19.58
N HIS A 23 -2.73 6.24 20.25
CA HIS A 23 -4.05 5.71 20.61
C HIS A 23 -4.76 6.49 21.73
N ARG A 24 -4.05 7.38 22.45
CA ARG A 24 -4.57 8.22 23.52
C ARG A 24 -4.49 9.71 23.22
N ALA A 25 -4.00 10.07 22.04
CA ALA A 25 -3.89 11.47 21.66
C ALA A 25 -5.28 12.10 21.47
N THR A 26 -5.49 13.27 22.03
CA THR A 26 -6.71 14.07 21.83
C THR A 26 -6.70 14.80 20.47
N SER A 27 -5.52 14.95 19.88
CA SER A 27 -5.33 15.55 18.57
C SER A 27 -4.27 14.76 17.80
N ASN A 28 -4.50 14.56 16.52
CA ASN A 28 -3.54 13.98 15.58
C ASN A 28 -2.85 15.06 14.73
N LEU A 29 -3.03 16.33 15.04
CA LEU A 29 -2.38 17.45 14.38
C LEU A 29 -0.97 17.65 14.93
N CYS A 30 -0.03 17.94 14.03
CA CYS A 30 1.37 18.23 14.36
C CYS A 30 1.73 19.63 13.85
N THR A 31 2.58 20.35 14.56
CA THR A 31 3.03 21.70 14.18
C THR A 31 3.86 21.73 12.91
N ASN A 32 4.45 20.61 12.51
CA ASN A 32 5.26 20.51 11.29
C ASN A 32 4.44 20.38 9.99
N GLU A 33 3.13 20.22 10.10
CA GLU A 33 2.24 20.09 8.91
C GLU A 33 2.22 21.34 8.05
N THR A 34 2.53 22.53 8.60
CA THR A 34 2.58 23.78 7.85
C THR A 34 3.58 23.68 6.68
N LEU A 35 4.75 23.08 6.89
CA LEU A 35 5.74 22.90 5.82
C LEU A 35 5.21 21.96 4.74
N ILE A 36 4.61 20.85 5.12
CA ILE A 36 4.03 19.89 4.18
C ILE A 36 2.85 20.53 3.42
N ALA A 37 2.00 21.29 4.09
CA ALA A 37 0.91 22.03 3.45
C ALA A 37 1.44 23.05 2.44
N LEU A 38 2.52 23.78 2.76
CA LEU A 38 3.16 24.70 1.84
C LEU A 38 3.74 23.96 0.62
N MET A 39 4.42 22.83 0.83
CA MET A 39 4.92 21.99 -0.27
C MET A 39 3.79 21.52 -1.18
N GLY A 40 2.67 21.08 -0.61
CA GLY A 40 1.48 20.69 -1.37
C GLY A 40 0.89 21.87 -2.18
N ALA A 41 0.79 23.03 -1.59
CA ALA A 41 0.31 24.23 -2.27
C ALA A 41 1.23 24.64 -3.44
N MET A 42 2.55 24.62 -3.23
CA MET A 42 3.54 24.87 -4.27
C MET A 42 3.46 23.85 -5.40
N HIS A 43 3.33 22.57 -5.07
CA HIS A 43 3.19 21.49 -6.05
C HIS A 43 1.94 21.69 -6.92
N MET A 44 0.79 21.96 -6.30
CA MET A 44 -0.45 22.24 -7.03
C MET A 44 -0.35 23.49 -7.91
N ALA A 45 0.31 24.54 -7.42
CA ALA A 45 0.52 25.78 -8.19
C ALA A 45 1.43 25.57 -9.41
N LEU A 46 2.47 24.73 -9.27
CA LEU A 46 3.38 24.39 -10.37
C LEU A 46 2.71 23.52 -11.44
N LEU A 47 1.92 22.54 -11.03
CA LEU A 47 1.19 21.67 -11.96
C LEU A 47 0.07 22.41 -12.68
N GLY A 48 -0.61 23.31 -12.01
CA GLY A 48 -1.84 23.92 -12.50
C GLY A 48 -2.96 22.91 -12.76
N PRO A 49 -4.11 23.34 -13.28
CA PRO A 49 -5.26 22.46 -13.47
C PRO A 49 -4.99 21.33 -14.47
N GLU A 50 -4.27 21.61 -15.55
CA GLU A 50 -3.96 20.60 -16.58
C GLU A 50 -2.96 19.57 -16.06
N GLY A 51 -1.91 20.00 -15.33
CA GLY A 51 -0.93 19.09 -14.74
C GLY A 51 -1.55 18.17 -13.68
N ILE A 52 -2.48 18.67 -12.85
CA ILE A 52 -3.22 17.86 -11.88
C ILE A 52 -4.10 16.82 -12.59
N ARG A 53 -4.77 17.23 -13.66
CA ARG A 53 -5.58 16.32 -14.48
C ARG A 53 -4.72 15.23 -15.12
N ASP A 54 -3.60 15.61 -15.70
CA ASP A 54 -2.64 14.68 -16.32
C ASP A 54 -2.09 13.68 -15.31
N LEU A 55 -1.73 14.14 -14.12
CA LEU A 55 -1.29 13.28 -13.01
C LEU A 55 -2.36 12.25 -12.64
N ALA A 56 -3.61 12.68 -12.50
CA ALA A 56 -4.73 11.80 -12.20
C ALA A 56 -4.93 10.73 -13.29
N LEU A 57 -4.86 11.12 -14.55
CA LEU A 57 -5.01 10.19 -15.68
C LEU A 57 -3.86 9.18 -15.76
N ARG A 58 -2.63 9.58 -15.45
CA ARG A 58 -1.47 8.66 -15.38
C ARG A 58 -1.63 7.65 -14.26
N ASN A 59 -2.07 8.04 -13.07
CA ASN A 59 -2.36 7.12 -11.98
C ASN A 59 -3.42 6.07 -12.42
N MET A 60 -4.51 6.52 -13.03
CA MET A 60 -5.56 5.63 -13.52
C MET A 60 -5.06 4.69 -14.61
N ALA A 61 -4.23 5.18 -15.53
CA ALA A 61 -3.67 4.39 -16.62
C ALA A 61 -2.73 3.30 -16.07
N ALA A 62 -1.86 3.62 -15.11
CA ALA A 62 -0.98 2.64 -14.45
C ALA A 62 -1.79 1.56 -13.71
N CYS A 63 -2.83 1.97 -12.97
CA CYS A 63 -3.74 1.05 -12.29
C CYS A 63 -4.45 0.13 -13.29
N GLN A 64 -4.96 0.67 -14.39
CA GLN A 64 -5.64 -0.14 -15.41
C GLN A 64 -4.69 -1.11 -16.11
N LEU A 65 -3.46 -0.69 -16.43
CA LEU A 65 -2.44 -1.57 -16.99
C LEU A 65 -2.12 -2.72 -16.03
N ALA A 66 -1.92 -2.44 -14.75
CA ALA A 66 -1.65 -3.47 -13.74
C ALA A 66 -2.81 -4.48 -13.63
N LYS A 67 -4.05 -4.00 -13.59
CA LYS A 67 -5.24 -4.87 -13.58
C LYS A 67 -5.28 -5.76 -14.82
N THR A 68 -5.04 -5.20 -16.01
CA THR A 68 -5.03 -5.95 -17.27
C THR A 68 -3.97 -7.06 -17.25
N LYS A 69 -2.74 -6.73 -16.80
CA LYS A 69 -1.64 -7.70 -16.72
C LYS A 69 -1.89 -8.79 -15.69
N LEU A 70 -2.49 -8.48 -14.57
CA LEU A 70 -2.78 -9.48 -13.54
C LEU A 70 -3.96 -10.38 -13.92
N LEU A 71 -4.91 -9.91 -14.73
CA LEU A 71 -5.99 -10.74 -15.27
C LEU A 71 -5.53 -11.75 -16.32
N GLU A 72 -4.33 -11.58 -16.90
CA GLU A 72 -3.72 -12.58 -17.81
C GLU A 72 -3.25 -13.84 -17.04
N ILE A 73 -3.28 -13.81 -15.68
CA ILE A 73 -2.83 -14.92 -14.83
C ILE A 73 -4.05 -15.68 -14.31
N ASP A 74 -4.32 -16.84 -14.86
CA ASP A 74 -5.51 -17.67 -14.57
C ASP A 74 -5.73 -18.00 -13.07
N THR A 75 -4.65 -17.99 -12.30
CA THR A 75 -4.67 -18.34 -10.86
C THR A 75 -4.96 -17.16 -9.95
N ILE A 76 -5.10 -15.97 -10.51
CA ILE A 76 -5.33 -14.70 -9.78
C ILE A 76 -6.71 -14.18 -10.12
N ALA A 77 -7.42 -13.66 -9.12
CA ALA A 77 -8.71 -13.01 -9.30
C ALA A 77 -8.68 -11.55 -8.84
N LEU A 78 -9.48 -10.72 -9.46
CA LEU A 78 -9.74 -9.34 -9.05
C LEU A 78 -11.20 -9.23 -8.59
N PRO A 79 -11.51 -9.41 -7.29
CA PRO A 79 -12.87 -9.61 -6.78
C PRO A 79 -13.80 -8.40 -7.00
N HIS A 80 -13.25 -7.23 -7.27
CA HIS A 80 -14.01 -5.98 -7.47
C HIS A 80 -13.72 -5.35 -8.84
N ILE A 81 -13.48 -6.17 -9.86
CA ILE A 81 -13.05 -5.71 -11.20
C ILE A 81 -14.03 -4.70 -11.83
N ASP A 82 -15.32 -4.87 -11.60
CA ASP A 82 -16.38 -4.01 -12.15
C ASP A 82 -16.54 -2.67 -11.42
N SER A 83 -15.84 -2.51 -10.28
CA SER A 83 -15.87 -1.25 -9.52
C SER A 83 -14.91 -0.24 -10.12
N PHE A 84 -15.22 1.04 -9.93
CA PHE A 84 -14.27 2.11 -10.25
C PHE A 84 -13.06 2.04 -9.31
N HIS A 85 -11.87 2.06 -9.89
CA HIS A 85 -10.61 2.13 -9.17
C HIS A 85 -9.80 3.33 -9.68
N TYR A 86 -9.31 4.15 -8.77
CA TYR A 86 -8.43 5.25 -9.13
C TYR A 86 -6.99 4.77 -9.31
N ASN A 87 -6.37 4.29 -8.25
CA ASN A 87 -4.97 3.83 -8.24
C ASN A 87 -4.73 2.64 -7.31
N GLU A 88 -5.77 2.13 -6.65
CA GLU A 88 -5.71 0.99 -5.74
C GLU A 88 -6.75 -0.05 -6.11
N PHE A 89 -6.40 -1.32 -5.99
CA PHE A 89 -7.31 -2.44 -6.22
C PHE A 89 -6.88 -3.66 -5.43
N ILE A 90 -7.82 -4.59 -5.23
CA ILE A 90 -7.58 -5.83 -4.50
C ILE A 90 -7.30 -6.96 -5.48
N VAL A 91 -6.27 -7.75 -5.16
CA VAL A 91 -5.91 -8.99 -5.85
C VAL A 91 -6.17 -10.15 -4.91
N GLU A 92 -6.86 -11.18 -5.38
CA GLU A 92 -7.05 -12.43 -4.66
C GLU A 92 -6.08 -13.48 -5.20
N LEU A 93 -5.26 -14.02 -4.30
CA LEU A 93 -4.18 -14.94 -4.60
C LEU A 93 -4.59 -16.40 -4.30
N PRO A 94 -3.99 -17.41 -4.95
CA PRO A 94 -4.28 -18.82 -4.66
C PRO A 94 -3.68 -19.34 -3.34
N GLY A 95 -2.92 -18.51 -2.62
CA GLY A 95 -2.29 -18.83 -1.35
C GLY A 95 -2.24 -17.64 -0.39
N HIS A 96 -1.56 -17.82 0.74
CA HIS A 96 -1.43 -16.74 1.73
C HIS A 96 -0.64 -15.56 1.19
N THR A 97 -1.18 -14.35 1.40
CA THR A 97 -0.55 -13.10 0.97
C THR A 97 0.84 -12.92 1.58
N SER A 98 1.02 -13.29 2.86
CA SER A 98 2.32 -13.20 3.54
C SER A 98 3.42 -13.97 2.82
N GLU A 99 3.14 -15.22 2.39
CA GLU A 99 4.10 -16.04 1.65
C GLU A 99 4.44 -15.43 0.28
N CYS A 100 3.44 -14.82 -0.37
CA CYS A 100 3.63 -14.12 -1.63
C CYS A 100 4.54 -12.90 -1.46
N LEU A 101 4.29 -12.10 -0.43
CA LEU A 101 5.09 -10.90 -0.15
C LEU A 101 6.53 -11.25 0.23
N GLU A 102 6.75 -12.30 1.03
CA GLU A 102 8.09 -12.82 1.32
C GLU A 102 8.82 -13.24 0.04
N TYR A 103 8.15 -13.96 -0.86
CA TYR A 103 8.74 -14.31 -2.15
C TYR A 103 9.10 -13.07 -2.99
N LEU A 104 8.18 -12.10 -3.10
CA LEU A 104 8.42 -10.86 -3.85
C LEU A 104 9.57 -10.04 -3.27
N ASP A 105 9.68 -9.99 -1.93
CA ASP A 105 10.77 -9.30 -1.24
C ASP A 105 12.14 -9.90 -1.60
N THR A 106 12.25 -11.24 -1.73
CA THR A 106 13.49 -11.88 -2.23
C THR A 106 13.88 -11.45 -3.65
N LYS A 107 12.93 -10.86 -4.40
CA LYS A 107 13.14 -10.33 -5.76
C LYS A 107 13.30 -8.81 -5.79
N GLY A 108 13.31 -8.17 -4.60
CA GLY A 108 13.37 -6.71 -4.47
C GLY A 108 12.09 -6.00 -4.90
N ILE A 109 10.93 -6.69 -4.85
CA ILE A 109 9.64 -6.16 -5.27
C ILE A 109 8.75 -5.93 -4.05
N ILE A 110 8.31 -4.69 -3.84
CA ILE A 110 7.26 -4.36 -2.88
C ILE A 110 5.92 -4.59 -3.58
N GLY A 111 5.33 -5.78 -3.36
CA GLY A 111 4.16 -6.24 -4.12
C GLY A 111 2.84 -5.59 -3.73
N GLY A 112 2.75 -5.00 -2.54
CA GLY A 112 1.51 -4.41 -2.03
C GLY A 112 1.35 -4.59 -0.52
N PHE A 113 0.11 -4.46 -0.04
CA PHE A 113 -0.21 -4.51 1.38
C PHE A 113 -1.10 -5.71 1.72
N ASP A 114 -0.69 -6.49 2.73
CA ASP A 114 -1.48 -7.63 3.22
C ASP A 114 -2.72 -7.15 4.00
N LEU A 115 -3.90 -7.52 3.53
CA LEU A 115 -5.16 -7.13 4.16
C LEU A 115 -5.51 -7.96 5.41
N VAL A 116 -4.78 -9.03 5.71
CA VAL A 116 -5.09 -9.92 6.84
C VAL A 116 -5.08 -9.21 8.19
N ASN A 117 -4.22 -8.22 8.37
CA ASN A 117 -4.12 -7.45 9.62
C ASN A 117 -5.38 -6.63 9.95
N TRP A 118 -6.14 -6.24 8.93
CA TRP A 118 -7.38 -5.47 9.05
C TRP A 118 -8.62 -6.32 8.82
N TYR A 119 -8.47 -7.38 8.02
CA TYR A 119 -9.53 -8.31 7.64
C TYR A 119 -9.04 -9.75 7.80
N PRO A 120 -9.05 -10.31 9.04
CA PRO A 120 -8.47 -11.64 9.33
C PRO A 120 -9.04 -12.78 8.49
N ASP A 121 -10.25 -12.62 7.96
CA ASP A 121 -10.90 -13.58 7.06
C ASP A 121 -10.39 -13.52 5.62
N ARG A 122 -9.51 -12.55 5.30
CA ARG A 122 -9.04 -12.25 3.94
C ARG A 122 -7.55 -12.55 3.77
N LYS A 123 -7.11 -13.74 4.19
CA LYS A 123 -5.69 -14.16 4.21
C LYS A 123 -5.01 -14.25 2.86
N ASN A 124 -5.77 -14.23 1.78
CA ASN A 124 -5.30 -14.32 0.39
C ASN A 124 -5.51 -13.02 -0.40
N ARG A 125 -5.76 -11.90 0.28
CA ARG A 125 -6.03 -10.64 -0.40
C ARG A 125 -4.92 -9.64 -0.20
N LEU A 126 -4.39 -9.19 -1.34
CA LEU A 126 -3.34 -8.19 -1.46
C LEU A 126 -3.94 -6.88 -2.00
N LEU A 127 -3.68 -5.76 -1.34
CA LEU A 127 -3.96 -4.44 -1.88
C LEU A 127 -2.77 -3.98 -2.71
N VAL A 128 -2.98 -3.75 -3.98
CA VAL A 128 -1.98 -3.23 -4.92
C VAL A 128 -2.26 -1.77 -5.20
N THR A 129 -1.22 -0.95 -5.17
CA THR A 129 -1.28 0.49 -5.47
C THR A 129 -0.35 0.81 -6.64
N CYS A 130 -0.87 1.52 -7.64
CA CYS A 130 -0.09 2.02 -8.76
C CYS A 130 -0.23 3.54 -8.84
N THR A 131 0.86 4.24 -9.16
CA THR A 131 0.87 5.70 -9.28
C THR A 131 1.51 6.09 -10.62
N ASP A 132 1.57 7.39 -10.89
CA ASP A 132 2.31 7.96 -12.02
C ASP A 132 3.81 7.63 -12.01
N GLN A 133 4.33 7.23 -10.84
CA GLN A 133 5.73 6.79 -10.67
C GLN A 133 5.91 5.29 -10.97
N THR A 134 4.81 4.53 -11.09
CA THR A 134 4.88 3.09 -11.38
C THR A 134 5.03 2.89 -12.89
N SER A 135 6.18 2.42 -13.32
CA SER A 135 6.47 2.16 -14.74
C SER A 135 5.79 0.89 -15.25
N ALA A 136 5.57 0.82 -16.56
CA ALA A 136 5.06 -0.39 -17.21
C ALA A 136 5.99 -1.60 -16.98
N ALA A 137 7.31 -1.38 -16.95
CA ALA A 137 8.27 -2.44 -16.70
C ALA A 137 8.16 -3.02 -15.27
N GLU A 138 7.92 -2.19 -14.26
CA GLU A 138 7.68 -2.65 -12.88
C GLU A 138 6.36 -3.43 -12.77
N ILE A 139 5.32 -3.00 -13.48
CA ILE A 139 4.05 -3.73 -13.54
C ILE A 139 4.24 -5.11 -14.19
N GLU A 140 4.95 -5.17 -15.31
CA GLU A 140 5.27 -6.44 -15.99
C GLU A 140 6.13 -7.35 -15.13
N LEU A 141 7.11 -6.81 -14.41
CA LEU A 141 7.95 -7.55 -13.48
C LEU A 141 7.12 -8.14 -12.33
N LEU A 142 6.24 -7.34 -11.72
CA LEU A 142 5.33 -7.82 -10.68
C LEU A 142 4.43 -8.95 -11.22
N ALA A 143 3.81 -8.75 -12.39
CA ALA A 143 2.93 -9.75 -12.99
C ALA A 143 3.68 -11.07 -13.31
N ALA A 144 4.89 -10.98 -13.83
CA ALA A 144 5.71 -12.16 -14.13
C ALA A 144 6.04 -12.95 -12.85
N HIS A 145 6.44 -12.27 -11.77
CA HIS A 145 6.74 -12.95 -10.52
C HIS A 145 5.50 -13.50 -9.81
N LEU A 146 4.37 -12.81 -9.90
CA LEU A 146 3.11 -13.32 -9.38
C LEU A 146 2.64 -14.55 -10.15
N ALA A 147 2.81 -14.60 -11.48
CA ALA A 147 2.51 -15.78 -12.28
C ALA A 147 3.37 -16.98 -11.87
N VAL A 148 4.68 -16.80 -11.70
CA VAL A 148 5.60 -17.84 -11.24
C VAL A 148 5.21 -18.35 -9.84
N TRP A 149 4.99 -17.45 -8.89
CA TRP A 149 4.64 -17.81 -7.52
C TRP A 149 3.29 -18.53 -7.45
N SER A 150 2.27 -17.99 -8.11
CA SER A 150 0.91 -18.55 -8.06
C SER A 150 0.82 -19.94 -8.70
N ALA A 151 1.60 -20.22 -9.74
CA ALA A 151 1.69 -21.55 -10.34
C ALA A 151 2.18 -22.62 -9.35
N THR A 152 3.01 -22.25 -8.36
CA THR A 152 3.47 -23.19 -7.32
C THR A 152 2.38 -23.55 -6.31
N LYS A 153 1.28 -22.82 -6.26
CA LYS A 153 0.19 -22.99 -5.29
C LYS A 153 -0.98 -23.82 -5.84
N VAL A 154 -0.98 -24.12 -7.15
CA VAL A 154 -2.02 -24.96 -7.77
C VAL A 154 -1.58 -26.42 -7.75
N PRO A 155 -2.32 -27.32 -7.07
CA PRO A 155 -2.01 -28.75 -7.06
C PRO A 155 -2.14 -29.31 -8.48
N GLY A 156 -1.05 -29.78 -9.07
CA GLY A 156 -1.09 -30.52 -10.34
C GLY A 156 -0.23 -29.96 -11.47
N VAL A 157 0.49 -28.88 -11.29
CA VAL A 157 1.49 -28.38 -12.24
C VAL A 157 2.89 -28.66 -11.68
N GLN A 158 3.25 -29.94 -11.59
CA GLN A 158 4.65 -30.36 -11.50
C GLN A 158 5.01 -30.85 -12.91
N GLY A 159 5.71 -30.01 -13.66
CA GLY A 159 6.38 -30.37 -14.89
C GLY A 159 7.71 -31.05 -14.63
#